data_f152a0d97704a53624bc8bf0f87ece17
#
_entry.id   f152a0d97704a53624bc8bf0f87ece17
#
_cell.length_a   1.000
_cell.length_b   1.000
_cell.length_c   1.000
_cell.angle_alpha   90.00
_cell.angle_beta   90.00
_cell.angle_gamma   90.00
#
_symmetry.space_group_name_H-M   'P 1'
#
loop_
_entity.id
_entity.type
_entity.pdbx_description
1 polymer ?
#
loop_
_entity_poly.entity_id
_entity_poly.type
_entity_poly.pdbx_seq_one_letter_code
_entity_poly.pdbx_strand_id
1 'polypeptide(L)'
;MKDGVIAYKIAAHAADVAKGHPMARHWDDVLSKARFEFRWKDQFELSLDPETAQEFHDETLPAEGAKIAHFCSMCGPHFCSMKITQEVREYAERGMAEKSKEFAEKGSEIYIEV
;
A
#
# COMPACT_ATOMS: atom_id res chain seq x y z
N MET A 1 -6.82 -29.67 7.26
CA MET A 1 -7.74 -28.92 8.15
C MET A 1 -7.52 -27.42 8.11
N LYS A 2 -6.29 -26.96 8.24
CA LYS A 2 -5.98 -25.52 8.17
C LYS A 2 -6.44 -24.86 6.88
N ASP A 3 -6.14 -25.47 5.73
CA ASP A 3 -6.54 -24.94 4.42
C ASP A 3 -8.06 -24.83 4.25
N GLY A 4 -8.79 -25.80 4.80
CA GLY A 4 -10.25 -25.75 4.79
C GLY A 4 -10.81 -24.62 5.64
N VAL A 5 -10.23 -24.38 6.81
CA VAL A 5 -10.63 -23.25 7.68
C VAL A 5 -10.35 -21.91 6.99
N ILE A 6 -9.20 -21.77 6.34
CA ILE A 6 -8.86 -20.55 5.60
C ILE A 6 -9.82 -20.34 4.42
N ALA A 7 -10.16 -21.39 3.68
CA ALA A 7 -11.12 -21.32 2.60
C ALA A 7 -12.50 -20.84 3.09
N TYR A 8 -12.96 -21.33 4.25
CA TYR A 8 -14.20 -20.85 4.86
C TYR A 8 -14.12 -19.40 5.29
N LYS A 9 -12.99 -18.97 5.83
CA LYS A 9 -12.78 -17.56 6.20
C LYS A 9 -12.85 -16.64 4.98
N ILE A 10 -12.27 -17.04 3.87
CA ILE A 10 -12.32 -16.30 2.61
C ILE A 10 -13.78 -16.18 2.14
N ALA A 11 -14.51 -17.28 2.14
CA ALA A 11 -15.93 -17.31 1.73
C ALA A 11 -16.79 -16.45 2.65
N ALA A 12 -16.59 -16.54 3.96
CA ALA A 12 -17.32 -15.75 4.95
C ALA A 12 -17.05 -14.26 4.79
N HIS A 13 -15.80 -13.88 4.58
CA HIS A 13 -15.42 -12.49 4.36
C HIS A 13 -16.05 -11.94 3.06
N ALA A 14 -15.99 -12.70 1.96
CA ALA A 14 -16.59 -12.33 0.70
C ALA A 14 -18.11 -12.14 0.84
N ALA A 15 -18.78 -13.02 1.59
CA ALA A 15 -20.21 -12.89 1.86
C ALA A 15 -20.54 -11.63 2.68
N ASP A 16 -19.73 -11.31 3.67
CA ASP A 16 -19.91 -10.10 4.48
C ASP A 16 -19.74 -8.83 3.66
N VAL A 17 -18.76 -8.80 2.78
CA VAL A 17 -18.55 -7.68 1.84
C VAL A 17 -19.76 -7.55 0.91
N ALA A 18 -20.24 -8.65 0.36
CA ALA A 18 -21.40 -8.67 -0.54
C ALA A 18 -22.68 -8.18 0.15
N LYS A 19 -22.85 -8.47 1.43
CA LYS A 19 -23.98 -7.99 2.24
C LYS A 19 -23.87 -6.52 2.63
N GLY A 20 -22.76 -5.89 2.36
CA GLY A 20 -22.51 -4.49 2.73
C GLY A 20 -22.14 -4.29 4.20
N HIS A 21 -21.58 -5.32 4.85
CA HIS A 21 -21.13 -5.20 6.24
C HIS A 21 -19.98 -4.18 6.33
N PRO A 22 -20.16 -3.09 7.11
CA PRO A 22 -19.19 -1.99 7.10
C PRO A 22 -17.81 -2.37 7.62
N MET A 23 -17.72 -3.29 8.57
CA MET A 23 -16.44 -3.73 9.12
C MET A 23 -15.64 -4.59 8.15
N ALA A 24 -16.33 -5.39 7.31
CA ALA A 24 -15.65 -6.20 6.30
C ALA A 24 -14.96 -5.31 5.26
N ARG A 25 -15.64 -4.29 4.78
CA ARG A 25 -15.07 -3.32 3.85
C ARG A 25 -13.95 -2.50 4.48
N HIS A 26 -14.13 -2.11 5.73
CA HIS A 26 -13.12 -1.38 6.47
C HIS A 26 -11.82 -2.20 6.60
N TRP A 27 -11.95 -3.49 6.87
CA TRP A 27 -10.80 -4.39 6.92
C TRP A 27 -10.05 -4.43 5.58
N ASP A 28 -10.78 -4.56 4.47
CA ASP A 28 -10.19 -4.55 3.13
C ASP A 28 -9.47 -3.23 2.84
N ASP A 29 -10.06 -2.11 3.23
CA ASP A 29 -9.48 -0.78 3.03
C ASP A 29 -8.18 -0.61 3.84
N VAL A 30 -8.17 -1.06 5.09
CA VAL A 30 -6.99 -1.01 5.96
C VAL A 30 -5.86 -1.91 5.42
N LEU A 31 -6.20 -3.12 4.98
CA LEU A 31 -5.23 -4.03 4.37
C LEU A 31 -4.66 -3.46 3.07
N SER A 32 -5.50 -2.90 2.23
CA SER A 32 -5.09 -2.28 0.97
C SER A 32 -4.15 -1.10 1.22
N LYS A 33 -4.43 -0.29 2.22
CA LYS A 33 -3.57 0.83 2.62
C LYS A 33 -2.22 0.35 3.12
N ALA A 34 -2.20 -0.68 3.98
CA ALA A 34 -0.97 -1.27 4.48
C ALA A 34 -0.12 -1.83 3.33
N ARG A 35 -0.76 -2.48 2.37
CA ARG A 35 -0.11 -3.02 1.18
C ARG A 35 0.49 -1.92 0.30
N PHE A 36 -0.24 -0.86 0.06
CA PHE A 36 0.23 0.28 -0.72
C PHE A 36 1.44 0.97 -0.08
N GLU A 37 1.46 1.05 1.25
CA GLU A 37 2.54 1.67 2.02
C GLU A 37 3.70 0.71 2.31
N PHE A 38 3.63 -0.54 1.87
CA PHE A 38 4.61 -1.60 2.14
C PHE A 38 4.82 -1.86 3.64
N ARG A 39 3.78 -1.74 4.44
CA ARG A 39 3.81 -2.07 5.88
C ARG A 39 3.60 -3.57 6.07
N TRP A 40 4.67 -4.34 5.92
CA TRP A 40 4.60 -5.80 5.88
C TRP A 40 4.04 -6.43 7.15
N LYS A 41 4.45 -5.96 8.32
CA LYS A 41 3.94 -6.47 9.58
C LYS A 41 2.43 -6.30 9.70
N ASP A 42 1.92 -5.12 9.34
CA ASP A 42 0.49 -4.84 9.34
C ASP A 42 -0.26 -5.70 8.33
N GLN A 43 0.32 -5.94 7.16
CA GLN A 43 -0.26 -6.84 6.16
C GLN A 43 -0.39 -8.26 6.69
N PHE A 44 0.61 -8.76 7.40
CA PHE A 44 0.56 -10.10 7.99
C PHE A 44 -0.52 -10.21 9.06
N GLU A 45 -0.60 -9.24 9.96
CA GLU A 45 -1.61 -9.20 11.02
C GLU A 45 -3.03 -9.11 10.49
N LEU A 46 -3.24 -8.39 9.39
CA LEU A 46 -4.53 -8.22 8.75
C LEU A 46 -4.91 -9.36 7.81
N SER A 47 -3.98 -10.26 7.49
CA SER A 47 -4.25 -11.40 6.63
C SER A 47 -5.06 -12.47 7.34
N LEU A 48 -5.70 -13.34 6.56
CA LEU A 48 -6.49 -14.46 7.10
C LEU A 48 -5.62 -15.56 7.71
N ASP A 49 -4.37 -15.67 7.29
CA ASP A 49 -3.37 -16.60 7.79
C ASP A 49 -2.01 -15.91 7.91
N PRO A 50 -1.77 -15.20 9.02
CA PRO A 50 -0.54 -14.42 9.20
C PRO A 50 0.74 -15.24 9.10
N GLU A 51 0.75 -16.44 9.65
CA GLU A 51 1.93 -17.31 9.65
C GLU A 51 2.34 -17.69 8.22
N THR A 52 1.38 -18.17 7.44
CA THR A 52 1.63 -18.58 6.05
C THR A 52 2.02 -17.38 5.18
N ALA A 53 1.37 -16.24 5.39
CA ALA A 53 1.70 -15.02 4.66
C ALA A 53 3.15 -14.59 4.93
N GLN A 54 3.57 -14.64 6.17
CA GLN A 54 4.94 -14.31 6.56
C GLN A 54 5.96 -15.30 6.00
N GLU A 55 5.66 -16.59 6.06
CA GLU A 55 6.53 -17.64 5.51
C GLU A 55 6.78 -17.44 4.02
N PHE A 56 5.73 -17.22 3.23
CA PHE A 56 5.87 -17.01 1.79
C PHE A 56 6.65 -15.74 1.47
N HIS A 57 6.44 -14.69 2.23
CA HIS A 57 7.18 -13.44 2.05
C HIS A 57 8.67 -13.64 2.37
N ASP A 58 8.96 -14.29 3.48
CA ASP A 58 10.33 -14.50 3.97
C ASP A 58 11.15 -15.45 3.07
N GLU A 59 10.50 -16.43 2.45
CA GLU A 59 11.14 -17.33 1.48
C GLU A 59 11.83 -16.58 0.34
N THR A 60 11.23 -15.49 -0.11
CA THR A 60 11.72 -14.73 -1.27
C THR A 60 12.72 -13.65 -0.88
N LEU A 61 12.90 -13.37 0.42
CA LEU A 61 13.75 -12.30 0.93
C LEU A 61 14.68 -12.84 2.02
N PRO A 62 15.88 -13.35 1.64
CA PRO A 62 16.79 -13.99 2.59
C PRO A 62 17.41 -13.04 3.61
N ALA A 63 17.47 -11.74 3.34
CA ALA A 63 18.04 -10.76 4.26
C ALA A 63 17.00 -10.25 5.27
N GLU A 64 17.32 -10.24 6.55
CA GLU A 64 16.43 -9.77 7.62
C GLU A 64 15.93 -8.34 7.39
N GLY A 65 16.82 -7.44 6.99
CA GLY A 65 16.45 -6.06 6.71
C GLY A 65 15.49 -5.90 5.52
N ALA A 66 15.57 -6.79 4.55
CA ALA A 66 14.70 -6.78 3.38
C ALA A 66 13.27 -7.19 3.70
N LYS A 67 13.06 -8.00 4.75
CA LYS A 67 11.74 -8.51 5.14
C LYS A 67 10.76 -7.42 5.58
N ILE A 68 11.26 -6.32 6.07
CA ILE A 68 10.45 -5.18 6.53
C ILE A 68 10.68 -3.91 5.71
N ALA A 69 11.53 -3.98 4.68
CA ALA A 69 11.83 -2.83 3.82
C ALA A 69 10.65 -2.50 2.89
N HIS A 70 10.64 -1.28 2.37
CA HIS A 70 9.71 -0.83 1.33
C HIS A 70 10.00 -1.52 -0.01
N PHE A 71 9.85 -2.82 -0.02
CA PHE A 71 10.20 -3.68 -1.15
C PHE A 71 9.21 -4.84 -1.25
N CYS A 72 8.85 -5.19 -2.48
CA CYS A 72 7.99 -6.33 -2.75
C CYS A 72 8.66 -7.22 -3.80
N SER A 73 8.77 -8.52 -3.50
CA SER A 73 9.38 -9.50 -4.40
C SER A 73 8.45 -9.98 -5.51
N MET A 74 7.15 -9.67 -5.42
CA MET A 74 6.12 -10.20 -6.29
C MET A 74 6.32 -9.82 -7.77
N CYS A 75 6.65 -8.55 -8.03
CA CYS A 75 6.84 -8.03 -9.39
C CYS A 75 8.31 -7.83 -9.76
N GLY A 76 9.23 -8.16 -8.86
CA GLY A 76 10.67 -8.01 -9.03
C GLY A 76 11.24 -6.74 -8.40
N PRO A 77 12.57 -6.67 -8.25
CA PRO A 77 13.22 -5.61 -7.49
C PRO A 77 13.18 -4.23 -8.16
N HIS A 78 13.03 -4.17 -9.48
CA HIS A 78 13.07 -2.92 -10.24
C HIS A 78 11.72 -2.54 -10.84
N PHE A 79 10.71 -3.40 -10.69
CA PHE A 79 9.41 -3.15 -11.29
C PHE A 79 8.28 -3.49 -10.32
N CYS A 80 7.68 -2.45 -9.75
CA CYS A 80 6.50 -2.56 -8.92
C CYS A 80 5.59 -1.36 -9.22
N SER A 81 4.38 -1.63 -9.69
CA SER A 81 3.43 -0.57 -10.05
C SER A 81 3.07 0.32 -8.86
N MET A 82 2.96 -0.25 -7.66
CA MET A 82 2.69 0.53 -6.46
C MET A 82 3.85 1.43 -6.08
N LYS A 83 5.07 0.92 -6.15
CA LYS A 83 6.27 1.70 -5.86
C LYS A 83 6.44 2.84 -6.85
N ILE A 84 6.29 2.54 -8.14
CA ILE A 84 6.36 3.53 -9.21
C ILE A 84 5.29 4.61 -9.00
N THR A 85 4.07 4.21 -8.66
CA THR A 85 2.98 5.15 -8.37
C THR A 85 3.33 6.09 -7.22
N GLN A 86 3.91 5.56 -6.14
CA GLN A 86 4.35 6.36 -5.00
C GLN A 86 5.47 7.33 -5.38
N GLU A 87 6.45 6.88 -6.13
CA GLU A 87 7.57 7.72 -6.59
C GLU A 87 7.08 8.86 -7.51
N VAL A 88 6.18 8.56 -8.44
CA VAL A 88 5.57 9.57 -9.31
C VAL A 88 4.76 10.57 -8.50
N ARG A 89 4.01 10.10 -7.51
CA ARG A 89 3.20 10.94 -6.64
C ARG A 89 4.07 11.90 -5.82
N GLU A 90 5.14 11.39 -5.21
CA GLU A 90 6.10 12.20 -4.47
C GLU A 90 6.77 13.25 -5.36
N TYR A 91 7.16 12.85 -6.57
CA TYR A 91 7.73 13.76 -7.55
C TYR A 91 6.75 14.86 -7.93
N ALA A 92 5.49 14.50 -8.18
CA ALA A 92 4.44 15.47 -8.51
C ALA A 92 4.17 16.43 -7.35
N GLU A 93 4.11 15.92 -6.12
CA GLU A 93 3.90 16.74 -4.92
C GLU A 93 5.05 17.74 -4.73
N ARG A 94 6.30 17.31 -4.92
CA ARG A 94 7.47 18.20 -4.86
C ARG A 94 7.42 19.26 -5.93
N GLY A 95 7.09 18.88 -7.17
CA GLY A 95 6.95 19.81 -8.29
C GLY A 95 5.86 20.84 -8.04
N MET A 96 4.72 20.43 -7.51
CA MET A 96 3.63 21.32 -7.15
C MET A 96 4.02 22.28 -6.02
N ALA A 97 4.74 21.79 -5.01
CA ALA A 97 5.22 22.61 -3.90
C ALA A 97 6.21 23.66 -4.38
N GLU A 98 7.13 23.32 -5.28
CA GLU A 98 8.08 24.25 -5.89
C GLU A 98 7.35 25.30 -6.73
N LYS A 99 6.38 24.91 -7.54
CA LYS A 99 5.59 25.82 -8.34
C LYS A 99 4.72 26.75 -7.50
N SER A 100 4.14 26.21 -6.42
CA SER A 100 3.37 27.04 -5.48
C SER A 100 4.24 28.08 -4.82
N LYS A 101 5.46 27.71 -4.43
CA LYS A 101 6.44 28.62 -3.83
C LYS A 101 6.83 29.71 -4.83
N GLU A 102 7.18 29.33 -6.06
CA GLU A 102 7.46 30.28 -7.14
C GLU A 102 6.32 31.26 -7.37
N PHE A 103 5.10 30.74 -7.44
CA PHE A 103 3.89 31.55 -7.62
C PHE A 103 3.69 32.53 -6.46
N ALA A 104 3.90 32.07 -5.21
CA ALA A 104 3.79 32.93 -4.04
C ALA A 104 4.83 34.06 -4.03
N GLU A 105 6.05 33.77 -4.49
CA GLU A 105 7.12 34.77 -4.60
C GLU A 105 6.88 35.77 -5.74
N LYS A 106 6.29 35.33 -6.84
CA LYS A 106 6.05 36.12 -8.03
C LYS A 106 4.58 36.51 -8.28
N GLY A 107 3.67 36.01 -7.44
CA GLY A 107 2.23 36.13 -7.65
C GLY A 107 1.73 37.56 -7.71
N SER A 108 2.24 38.43 -6.87
CA SER A 108 1.87 39.85 -6.86
C SER A 108 2.38 40.59 -8.10
N GLU A 109 3.53 40.20 -8.64
CA GLU A 109 4.11 40.75 -9.84
C GLU A 109 3.27 40.45 -11.07
N ILE A 110 2.75 39.21 -11.16
CA ILE A 110 1.88 38.78 -12.27
C ILE A 110 0.61 39.60 -12.32
N TYR A 111 0.02 39.94 -11.19
CA TYR A 111 -1.18 40.74 -11.08
C TYR A 111 -0.92 42.23 -11.30
N ILE A 112 0.28 42.71 -10.99
CA ILE A 112 0.66 44.11 -11.13
C ILE A 112 0.97 44.46 -12.59
N GLU A 113 1.50 43.55 -13.39
CA GLU A 113 1.84 43.73 -14.79
C GLU A 113 0.62 43.75 -15.71
N VAL A 114 -0.54 43.42 -15.22
CA VAL A 114 -1.79 43.47 -15.95
C VAL A 114 -2.43 44.84 -15.75
#